data_02e52af61f72437e47a270e26d02cac4
#
_entry.id   02e52af61f72437e47a270e26d02cac4
#
_cell.length_a   1.000
_cell.length_b   1.000
_cell.length_c   1.000
_cell.angle_alpha   90.00
_cell.angle_beta   90.00
_cell.angle_gamma   90.00
#
_symmetry.space_group_name_H-M   'P 1'
#
loop_
_entity.id
_entity.type
_entity.pdbx_description
1 polymer ?
#
loop_
_entity_poly.entity_id
_entity_poly.type
_entity_poly.pdbx_seq_one_letter_code
_entity_poly.pdbx_strand_id
1 'polypeptide(L)'
;MASANVAEVDLAVIGAGLAGCSLIGRLNQLGSDLNIALIEAGRGPGGRTATRKRRDQSGWLLNHGAPGFGLSESMPEGMKALLAPLRSAGVLQRDERAVVSLNAQGDLSPANSPEACPVGGWWHGLPSMASICEALLSAAGSVELSRQFETRVRWLKRRQGHWLLENEDRTWSLRAKHLVLSGTLLAHPRSLKMLAWNDVPLRSAVDEGVDCSLDAVLSLLQRSQAEVRWNLMVDLGVLALNGEQLPAQIWLDNDAKKRWKVERLVLQPQSDGRWGLVVHGLDSGEAITPESQGRLMAQEQQRLVELLPELVQGLPVVSAALSQATPLGVMRWGASRPLNHPLPAELQWCPTSAVGFCGDWIEGPGFGRAEGAISSGVNLAERLHADR
;
A
#
# COMPACT_ATOMS: atom_id res chain seq x y z
N MET A 1 18.99 16.73 -34.19
CA MET A 1 17.89 16.45 -33.24
C MET A 1 18.31 17.09 -31.93
N ALA A 2 17.60 18.11 -31.47
CA ALA A 2 17.89 18.75 -30.20
C ALA A 2 17.68 17.69 -29.10
N SER A 3 18.70 17.44 -28.29
CA SER A 3 18.61 16.63 -27.07
C SER A 3 17.56 17.29 -26.18
N ALA A 4 16.40 16.70 -26.06
CA ALA A 4 15.45 17.12 -25.05
C ALA A 4 16.19 17.13 -23.71
N ASN A 5 16.16 18.26 -23.01
CA ASN A 5 16.82 18.42 -21.71
C ASN A 5 16.08 17.51 -20.72
N VAL A 6 16.63 16.31 -20.46
CA VAL A 6 16.06 15.37 -19.53
C VAL A 6 16.26 15.94 -18.12
N ALA A 7 15.18 16.11 -17.36
CA ALA A 7 15.25 16.58 -15.98
C ALA A 7 16.18 15.68 -15.16
N GLU A 8 16.98 16.28 -14.27
CA GLU A 8 17.91 15.57 -13.42
C GLU A 8 17.63 15.85 -11.94
N VAL A 9 17.68 14.79 -11.13
CA VAL A 9 17.46 14.85 -9.69
C VAL A 9 18.55 14.06 -8.94
N ASP A 10 18.67 14.30 -7.65
CA ASP A 10 19.59 13.54 -6.81
C ASP A 10 19.01 12.15 -6.50
N LEU A 11 17.70 12.07 -6.25
CA LEU A 11 17.04 10.84 -5.87
C LEU A 11 15.71 10.66 -6.60
N ALA A 12 15.55 9.54 -7.29
CA ALA A 12 14.25 9.10 -7.80
C ALA A 12 13.65 8.04 -6.87
N VAL A 13 12.44 8.28 -6.38
CA VAL A 13 11.68 7.33 -5.54
C VAL A 13 10.50 6.80 -6.35
N ILE A 14 10.46 5.49 -6.59
CA ILE A 14 9.36 4.85 -7.33
C ILE A 14 8.39 4.21 -6.35
N GLY A 15 7.18 4.76 -6.34
CA GLY A 15 6.05 4.35 -5.51
C GLY A 15 5.78 5.32 -4.36
N ALA A 16 4.57 5.89 -4.35
CA ALA A 16 4.07 6.82 -3.35
C ALA A 16 3.22 6.14 -2.26
N GLY A 17 3.59 4.91 -1.87
CA GLY A 17 3.02 4.23 -0.70
C GLY A 17 3.66 4.71 0.61
N LEU A 18 3.21 4.15 1.75
CA LEU A 18 3.73 4.53 3.08
C LEU A 18 5.25 4.50 3.15
N ALA A 19 5.93 3.50 2.58
CA ALA A 19 7.39 3.40 2.65
C ALA A 19 8.09 4.56 1.91
N GLY A 20 7.72 4.83 0.65
CA GLY A 20 8.30 5.92 -0.13
C GLY A 20 8.00 7.30 0.48
N CYS A 21 6.76 7.50 0.95
CA CYS A 21 6.39 8.76 1.61
C CYS A 21 7.11 8.94 2.96
N SER A 22 7.30 7.86 3.73
CA SER A 22 8.04 7.91 4.99
C SER A 22 9.52 8.20 4.79
N LEU A 23 10.13 7.63 3.76
CA LEU A 23 11.51 7.94 3.37
C LEU A 23 11.66 9.44 3.06
N ILE A 24 10.81 10.00 2.22
CA ILE A 24 10.87 11.43 1.84
C ILE A 24 10.59 12.31 3.05
N GLY A 25 9.54 12.01 3.83
CA GLY A 25 9.21 12.75 5.04
C GLY A 25 10.34 12.72 6.08
N ARG A 26 11.05 11.59 6.22
CA ARG A 26 12.19 11.48 7.14
C ARG A 26 13.41 12.24 6.63
N LEU A 27 13.76 12.15 5.35
CA LEU A 27 14.82 12.96 4.75
C LEU A 27 14.57 14.45 4.97
N ASN A 28 13.32 14.88 4.81
CA ASN A 28 12.91 16.25 5.06
C ASN A 28 13.11 16.67 6.54
N GLN A 29 12.74 15.82 7.50
CA GLN A 29 12.98 16.06 8.92
C GLN A 29 14.46 16.11 9.30
N LEU A 30 15.31 15.35 8.60
CA LEU A 30 16.75 15.34 8.78
C LEU A 30 17.45 16.57 8.17
N GLY A 31 16.69 17.46 7.51
CA GLY A 31 17.24 18.65 6.87
C GLY A 31 18.01 18.35 5.58
N SER A 32 17.67 17.25 4.90
CA SER A 32 18.30 16.92 3.62
C SER A 32 17.99 17.97 2.55
N ASP A 33 18.98 18.35 1.75
CA ASP A 33 18.91 19.31 0.65
C ASP A 33 18.78 18.63 -0.73
N LEU A 34 18.37 17.36 -0.74
CA LEU A 34 18.19 16.58 -1.98
C LEU A 34 17.06 17.13 -2.84
N ASN A 35 17.33 17.18 -4.16
CA ASN A 35 16.29 17.28 -5.18
C ASN A 35 15.74 15.89 -5.44
N ILE A 36 14.45 15.67 -5.10
CA ILE A 36 13.80 14.35 -5.14
C ILE A 36 12.66 14.36 -6.17
N ALA A 37 12.61 13.31 -7.00
CA ALA A 37 11.43 13.01 -7.80
C ALA A 37 10.70 11.79 -7.19
N LEU A 38 9.42 11.96 -6.88
CA LEU A 38 8.52 10.87 -6.51
C LEU A 38 7.67 10.48 -7.71
N ILE A 39 7.81 9.24 -8.16
CA ILE A 39 7.09 8.71 -9.34
C ILE A 39 6.10 7.65 -8.90
N GLU A 40 4.83 7.77 -9.29
CA GLU A 40 3.75 6.86 -8.92
C GLU A 40 2.88 6.52 -10.14
N ALA A 41 2.59 5.25 -10.31
CA ALA A 41 1.73 4.75 -11.38
C ALA A 41 0.25 5.13 -11.17
N GLY A 42 -0.16 5.32 -9.93
CA GLY A 42 -1.51 5.73 -9.54
C GLY A 42 -1.72 7.24 -9.66
N ARG A 43 -2.96 7.68 -9.44
CA ARG A 43 -3.40 9.08 -9.51
C ARG A 43 -3.00 9.93 -8.30
N GLY A 44 -2.41 9.34 -7.30
CA GLY A 44 -1.99 10.03 -6.07
C GLY A 44 -1.31 9.08 -5.09
N PRO A 45 -0.81 9.61 -3.96
CA PRO A 45 -0.13 8.80 -2.98
C PRO A 45 -1.09 7.92 -2.20
N GLY A 46 -0.54 6.87 -1.57
CA GLY A 46 -1.28 5.92 -0.75
C GLY A 46 -0.83 4.47 -0.99
N GLY A 47 -0.59 4.06 -2.24
CA GLY A 47 -0.27 2.67 -2.55
C GLY A 47 -1.34 1.72 -1.99
N ARG A 48 -0.97 0.77 -1.12
CA ARG A 48 -1.90 -0.15 -0.46
C ARG A 48 -2.76 0.48 0.66
N THR A 49 -2.55 1.73 1.00
CA THR A 49 -3.45 2.56 1.81
C THR A 49 -4.30 3.50 0.96
N ALA A 50 -4.52 3.15 -0.31
CA ALA A 50 -5.27 3.98 -1.24
C ALA A 50 -6.74 4.15 -0.80
N THR A 51 -7.26 5.33 -1.11
CA THR A 51 -8.64 5.72 -0.83
C THR A 51 -9.36 6.04 -2.13
N ARG A 52 -10.53 5.47 -2.32
CA ARG A 52 -11.41 5.82 -3.44
C ARG A 52 -12.18 7.09 -3.09
N LYS A 53 -12.15 8.05 -4.01
CA LYS A 53 -12.97 9.28 -3.96
C LYS A 53 -14.09 9.13 -4.99
N ARG A 54 -15.31 9.51 -4.64
CA ARG A 54 -16.40 9.63 -5.62
C ARG A 54 -16.41 11.04 -6.19
N ARG A 55 -16.60 11.14 -7.51
CA ARG A 55 -16.65 12.43 -8.21
C ARG A 55 -18.01 13.11 -8.09
N ASP A 56 -19.05 12.31 -7.95
CA ASP A 56 -20.47 12.70 -7.85
C ASP A 56 -20.90 13.02 -6.43
N GLN A 57 -20.07 12.73 -5.42
CA GLN A 57 -20.37 12.96 -4.01
C GLN A 57 -19.17 13.56 -3.30
N SER A 58 -19.22 14.86 -3.04
CA SER A 58 -18.18 15.59 -2.31
C SER A 58 -18.02 15.00 -0.89
N GLY A 59 -16.78 14.73 -0.50
CA GLY A 59 -16.47 14.23 0.84
C GLY A 59 -16.61 12.71 1.03
N TRP A 60 -17.12 11.95 0.04
CA TRP A 60 -17.19 10.50 0.15
C TRP A 60 -15.84 9.86 -0.11
N LEU A 61 -15.31 9.17 0.92
CA LEU A 61 -13.96 8.60 0.93
C LEU A 61 -14.01 7.15 1.43
N LEU A 62 -13.62 6.18 0.62
CA LEU A 62 -13.59 4.77 1.02
C LEU A 62 -12.16 4.22 0.95
N ASN A 63 -11.61 3.82 2.11
CA ASN A 63 -10.32 3.16 2.19
C ASN A 63 -10.48 1.69 1.75
N HIS A 64 -10.08 1.40 0.52
CA HIS A 64 -10.28 0.08 -0.08
C HIS A 64 -9.04 -0.82 -0.07
N GLY A 65 -7.95 -0.32 0.46
CA GLY A 65 -6.75 -1.07 0.81
C GLY A 65 -6.72 -1.40 2.30
N ALA A 66 -5.60 -1.13 2.98
CA ALA A 66 -5.53 -1.23 4.43
C ALA A 66 -6.43 -0.15 5.07
N PRO A 67 -7.39 -0.53 5.92
CA PRO A 67 -8.30 0.45 6.56
C PRO A 67 -7.68 1.16 7.76
N GLY A 68 -6.56 0.64 8.22
CA GLY A 68 -5.78 1.05 9.37
C GLY A 68 -4.63 0.09 9.59
N PHE A 69 -3.84 0.32 10.64
CA PHE A 69 -2.71 -0.53 11.00
C PHE A 69 -2.40 -0.44 12.49
N GLY A 70 -1.77 -1.51 13.03
CA GLY A 70 -1.21 -1.49 14.37
C GLY A 70 0.10 -0.70 14.42
N LEU A 71 0.36 -0.06 15.55
CA LEU A 71 1.64 0.58 15.85
C LEU A 71 2.16 0.05 17.19
N SER A 72 3.35 -0.54 17.18
CA SER A 72 4.01 -1.04 18.38
C SER A 72 4.41 0.12 19.31
N GLU A 73 4.36 -0.08 20.61
CA GLU A 73 4.88 0.88 21.58
C GLU A 73 6.41 1.01 21.53
N SER A 74 7.09 -0.05 21.06
CA SER A 74 8.55 -0.12 20.91
C SER A 74 9.08 0.41 19.57
N MET A 75 8.33 1.29 18.89
CA MET A 75 8.79 1.90 17.64
C MET A 75 10.16 2.58 17.76
N PRO A 76 11.02 2.51 16.72
CA PRO A 76 12.26 3.27 16.65
C PRO A 76 12.03 4.79 16.78
N GLU A 77 12.99 5.51 17.36
CA GLU A 77 12.87 6.97 17.59
C GLU A 77 12.63 7.77 16.29
N GLY A 78 13.30 7.41 15.19
CA GLY A 78 13.06 8.05 13.90
C GLY A 78 11.63 7.91 13.41
N MET A 79 11.00 6.75 13.66
CA MET A 79 9.60 6.53 13.33
C MET A 79 8.65 7.30 14.27
N LYS A 80 8.95 7.36 15.58
CA LYS A 80 8.19 8.18 16.51
C LYS A 80 8.22 9.65 16.11
N ALA A 81 9.42 10.17 15.80
CA ALA A 81 9.62 11.54 15.33
C ALA A 81 8.84 11.82 14.04
N LEU A 82 8.83 10.87 13.10
CA LEU A 82 8.08 11.00 11.84
C LEU A 82 6.57 11.09 12.07
N LEU A 83 6.02 10.26 12.95
CA LEU A 83 4.57 10.13 13.17
C LEU A 83 4.00 11.16 14.16
N ALA A 84 4.83 11.75 15.02
CA ALA A 84 4.37 12.69 16.04
C ALA A 84 3.62 13.92 15.46
N PRO A 85 4.12 14.60 14.41
CA PRO A 85 3.39 15.70 13.78
C PRO A 85 2.03 15.29 13.22
N LEU A 86 1.92 14.08 12.63
CA LEU A 86 0.68 13.57 12.08
C LEU A 86 -0.37 13.31 13.17
N ARG A 87 0.07 12.81 14.32
CA ARG A 87 -0.78 12.64 15.51
C ARG A 87 -1.24 13.99 16.06
N SER A 88 -0.33 14.94 16.22
CA SER A 88 -0.65 16.28 16.72
C SER A 88 -1.60 17.03 15.80
N ALA A 89 -1.48 16.85 14.49
CA ALA A 89 -2.37 17.44 13.50
C ALA A 89 -3.71 16.67 13.32
N GLY A 90 -3.91 15.56 14.04
CA GLY A 90 -5.11 14.74 13.91
C GLY A 90 -5.23 13.97 12.58
N VAL A 91 -4.16 13.92 11.78
CA VAL A 91 -4.14 13.14 10.54
C VAL A 91 -3.99 11.65 10.81
N LEU A 92 -3.27 11.27 11.86
CA LEU A 92 -3.15 9.89 12.32
C LEU A 92 -3.82 9.75 13.68
N GLN A 93 -4.91 8.99 13.75
CA GLN A 93 -5.72 8.80 14.95
C GLN A 93 -5.93 7.33 15.27
N ARG A 94 -6.17 7.05 16.56
CA ARG A 94 -6.55 5.73 17.02
C ARG A 94 -8.03 5.49 16.73
N ASP A 95 -8.37 4.29 16.21
CA ASP A 95 -9.75 3.88 16.02
C ASP A 95 -10.21 3.13 17.28
N GLU A 96 -11.12 3.75 18.03
CA GLU A 96 -11.66 3.20 19.28
C GLU A 96 -12.93 2.37 19.06
N ARG A 97 -13.39 2.24 17.82
CA ARG A 97 -14.58 1.42 17.52
C ARG A 97 -14.27 -0.06 17.70
N ALA A 98 -15.30 -0.82 18.04
CA ALA A 98 -15.19 -2.24 18.29
C ALA A 98 -14.65 -3.01 17.07
N VAL A 99 -13.85 -4.04 17.34
CA VAL A 99 -13.47 -5.07 16.38
C VAL A 99 -14.08 -6.38 16.84
N VAL A 100 -14.82 -7.04 15.97
CA VAL A 100 -15.53 -8.27 16.26
C VAL A 100 -15.07 -9.43 15.38
N SER A 101 -15.32 -10.64 15.79
CA SER A 101 -15.08 -11.87 15.04
C SER A 101 -16.41 -12.45 14.54
N LEU A 102 -16.42 -12.98 13.32
CA LEU A 102 -17.54 -13.68 12.70
C LEU A 102 -17.17 -15.17 12.54
N ASN A 103 -17.98 -16.05 13.10
CA ASN A 103 -17.81 -17.50 12.95
C ASN A 103 -18.53 -18.04 11.68
N ALA A 104 -18.30 -19.34 11.40
CA ALA A 104 -18.92 -19.98 10.23
C ALA A 104 -20.46 -20.15 10.34
N GLN A 105 -21.06 -19.96 11.50
CA GLN A 105 -22.51 -19.97 11.75
C GLN A 105 -23.13 -18.58 11.53
N GLY A 106 -22.28 -17.53 11.43
CA GLY A 106 -22.75 -16.15 11.27
C GLY A 106 -22.92 -15.39 12.58
N ASP A 107 -22.42 -15.95 13.70
CA ASP A 107 -22.47 -15.29 15.00
C ASP A 107 -21.30 -14.33 15.18
N LEU A 108 -21.57 -13.18 15.80
CA LEU A 108 -20.59 -12.18 16.14
C LEU A 108 -20.15 -12.33 17.61
N SER A 109 -18.86 -12.16 17.85
CA SER A 109 -18.27 -12.14 19.19
C SER A 109 -17.11 -11.12 19.23
N PRO A 110 -16.65 -10.67 20.42
CA PRO A 110 -15.45 -9.84 20.50
C PRO A 110 -14.24 -10.54 19.85
N ALA A 111 -13.50 -9.80 19.05
CA ALA A 111 -12.29 -10.33 18.41
C ALA A 111 -11.16 -10.47 19.44
N ASN A 112 -10.34 -11.51 19.28
CA ASN A 112 -9.23 -11.83 20.19
C ASN A 112 -7.96 -12.29 19.46
N SER A 113 -7.97 -12.35 18.12
CA SER A 113 -6.77 -12.73 17.38
C SER A 113 -5.76 -11.57 17.32
N PRO A 114 -4.45 -11.85 17.31
CA PRO A 114 -3.42 -10.80 17.19
C PRO A 114 -3.55 -9.93 15.93
N GLU A 115 -4.10 -10.50 14.85
CA GLU A 115 -4.35 -9.78 13.61
C GLU A 115 -5.51 -8.80 13.76
N ALA A 116 -6.57 -9.20 14.47
CA ALA A 116 -7.74 -8.37 14.70
C ALA A 116 -7.52 -7.33 15.81
N CYS A 117 -6.70 -7.67 16.79
CA CYS A 117 -6.41 -6.84 17.98
C CYS A 117 -4.90 -6.60 18.10
N PRO A 118 -4.28 -5.79 17.22
CA PRO A 118 -2.85 -5.54 17.29
C PRO A 118 -2.45 -4.82 18.58
N VAL A 119 -1.29 -5.16 19.10
CA VAL A 119 -0.67 -4.44 20.23
C VAL A 119 -0.54 -2.96 19.85
N GLY A 120 -0.93 -2.05 20.75
CA GLY A 120 -0.97 -0.60 20.47
C GLY A 120 -2.25 -0.14 19.75
N GLY A 121 -3.21 -1.07 19.48
CA GLY A 121 -4.50 -0.78 18.87
C GLY A 121 -4.44 -0.44 17.37
N TRP A 122 -5.61 -0.16 16.79
CA TRP A 122 -5.75 0.24 15.41
C TRP A 122 -5.57 1.76 15.26
N TRP A 123 -4.78 2.15 14.25
CA TRP A 123 -4.56 3.53 13.85
C TRP A 123 -5.01 3.73 12.42
N HIS A 124 -5.66 4.83 12.13
CA HIS A 124 -6.12 5.17 10.79
C HIS A 124 -5.81 6.63 10.42
N GLY A 125 -5.80 6.91 9.12
CA GLY A 125 -5.65 8.25 8.58
C GLY A 125 -6.99 8.98 8.47
N LEU A 126 -7.00 10.26 8.80
CA LEU A 126 -8.14 11.16 8.63
C LEU A 126 -7.78 12.31 7.68
N PRO A 127 -8.73 12.72 6.80
CA PRO A 127 -10.06 12.13 6.57
C PRO A 127 -10.02 10.77 5.87
N SER A 128 -8.84 10.27 5.48
CA SER A 128 -8.66 8.98 4.80
C SER A 128 -7.27 8.41 5.01
N MET A 129 -7.07 7.12 4.72
CA MET A 129 -5.76 6.49 4.84
C MET A 129 -4.70 7.11 3.93
N ALA A 130 -5.09 7.58 2.73
CA ALA A 130 -4.18 8.27 1.82
C ALA A 130 -3.67 9.61 2.39
N SER A 131 -4.41 10.23 3.31
CA SER A 131 -4.03 11.50 3.96
C SER A 131 -2.73 11.41 4.75
N ILE A 132 -2.37 10.22 5.25
CA ILE A 132 -1.09 9.98 5.91
C ILE A 132 0.07 10.24 4.93
N CYS A 133 -0.01 9.64 3.73
CA CYS A 133 1.01 9.84 2.70
C CYS A 133 1.08 11.30 2.22
N GLU A 134 -0.08 11.95 2.03
CA GLU A 134 -0.13 13.37 1.67
C GLU A 134 0.53 14.25 2.72
N ALA A 135 0.25 14.01 4.01
CA ALA A 135 0.85 14.79 5.10
C ALA A 135 2.36 14.59 5.19
N LEU A 136 2.86 13.37 5.02
CA LEU A 136 4.29 13.07 4.96
C LEU A 136 5.02 13.81 3.83
N LEU A 137 4.36 13.94 2.67
CA LEU A 137 4.92 14.62 1.49
C LEU A 137 4.76 16.14 1.53
N SER A 138 3.87 16.66 2.36
CA SER A 138 3.57 18.09 2.46
C SER A 138 4.22 18.75 3.66
N ALA A 139 4.95 17.99 4.48
CA ALA A 139 5.69 18.52 5.61
C ALA A 139 6.71 19.58 5.13
N ALA A 140 6.72 20.72 5.79
CA ALA A 140 7.70 21.77 5.49
C ALA A 140 9.13 21.29 5.76
N GLY A 141 10.07 21.66 4.90
CA GLY A 141 11.48 21.32 5.04
C GLY A 141 12.32 21.74 3.84
N SER A 142 13.54 21.25 3.77
CA SER A 142 14.54 21.63 2.77
C SER A 142 14.55 20.79 1.50
N VAL A 143 13.84 19.67 1.47
CA VAL A 143 13.75 18.79 0.30
C VAL A 143 12.99 19.47 -0.82
N GLU A 144 13.63 19.59 -2.00
CA GLU A 144 12.96 19.97 -3.23
C GLU A 144 12.26 18.72 -3.82
N LEU A 145 10.92 18.69 -3.77
CA LEU A 145 10.13 17.52 -4.16
C LEU A 145 9.29 17.77 -5.41
N SER A 146 9.63 17.10 -6.50
CA SER A 146 8.76 16.96 -7.66
C SER A 146 7.90 15.69 -7.56
N ARG A 147 6.62 15.77 -7.95
CA ARG A 147 5.66 14.65 -7.87
C ARG A 147 5.13 14.33 -9.26
N GLN A 148 5.38 13.11 -9.72
CA GLN A 148 4.96 12.61 -11.02
C GLN A 148 3.98 11.44 -10.82
N PHE A 149 2.69 11.72 -10.91
CA PHE A 149 1.62 10.73 -10.82
C PHE A 149 1.20 10.21 -12.21
N GLU A 150 0.40 9.14 -12.26
CA GLU A 150 -0.08 8.50 -13.47
C GLU A 150 1.07 8.08 -14.42
N THR A 151 2.25 7.82 -13.84
CA THR A 151 3.46 7.50 -14.59
C THR A 151 4.02 6.16 -14.13
N ARG A 152 3.84 5.15 -14.97
CA ARG A 152 4.42 3.83 -14.74
C ARG A 152 5.81 3.76 -15.35
N VAL A 153 6.85 3.73 -14.51
CA VAL A 153 8.21 3.45 -14.96
C VAL A 153 8.28 2.02 -15.49
N ARG A 154 8.85 1.84 -16.66
CA ARG A 154 9.05 0.54 -17.30
C ARG A 154 10.52 0.31 -17.63
N TRP A 155 11.19 1.31 -18.18
CA TRP A 155 12.56 1.19 -18.65
C TRP A 155 13.52 1.82 -17.67
N LEU A 156 14.53 1.03 -17.29
CA LEU A 156 15.64 1.47 -16.45
C LEU A 156 16.93 1.25 -17.21
N LYS A 157 17.85 2.20 -17.13
CA LYS A 157 19.23 2.06 -17.60
C LYS A 157 20.16 2.72 -16.61
N ARG A 158 21.32 2.10 -16.37
CA ARG A 158 22.38 2.71 -15.58
C ARG A 158 23.53 3.06 -16.49
N ARG A 159 23.88 4.36 -16.58
CA ARG A 159 24.98 4.87 -17.41
C ARG A 159 25.69 6.00 -16.71
N GLN A 160 27.04 5.99 -16.76
CA GLN A 160 27.89 7.08 -16.25
C GLN A 160 27.51 7.52 -14.82
N GLY A 161 27.25 6.56 -13.93
CA GLY A 161 26.87 6.84 -12.54
C GLY A 161 25.42 7.30 -12.31
N HIS A 162 24.59 7.42 -13.36
CA HIS A 162 23.21 7.85 -13.25
C HIS A 162 22.23 6.76 -13.69
N TRP A 163 21.04 6.82 -13.11
CA TRP A 163 19.87 6.10 -13.57
C TRP A 163 19.11 6.93 -14.60
N LEU A 164 18.73 6.32 -15.72
CA LEU A 164 17.76 6.86 -16.66
C LEU A 164 16.48 6.04 -16.50
N LEU A 165 15.39 6.71 -16.17
CA LEU A 165 14.06 6.16 -16.01
C LEU A 165 13.19 6.65 -17.19
N GLU A 166 12.41 5.73 -17.77
CA GLU A 166 11.44 6.06 -18.79
C GLU A 166 10.11 5.32 -18.49
N ASN A 167 8.98 5.94 -18.85
CA ASN A 167 7.68 5.29 -18.78
C ASN A 167 7.52 4.25 -19.92
N GLU A 168 6.39 3.55 -19.96
CA GLU A 168 6.17 2.42 -20.84
C GLU A 168 6.26 2.79 -22.34
N ASP A 169 5.71 3.93 -22.74
CA ASP A 169 5.69 4.47 -24.10
C ASP A 169 6.85 5.42 -24.41
N ARG A 170 7.75 5.66 -23.46
CA ARG A 170 8.93 6.54 -23.57
C ARG A 170 8.62 7.99 -23.88
N THR A 171 7.44 8.45 -23.50
CA THR A 171 7.04 9.86 -23.61
C THR A 171 7.54 10.72 -22.46
N TRP A 172 7.94 10.07 -21.37
CA TRP A 172 8.52 10.70 -20.18
C TRP A 172 9.86 10.05 -19.82
N SER A 173 10.82 10.87 -19.40
CA SER A 173 12.12 10.39 -18.93
C SER A 173 12.67 11.27 -17.80
N LEU A 174 13.49 10.67 -16.93
CA LEU A 174 14.15 11.31 -15.80
C LEU A 174 15.55 10.73 -15.60
N ARG A 175 16.52 11.58 -15.26
CA ARG A 175 17.84 11.17 -14.77
C ARG A 175 17.91 11.33 -13.25
N ALA A 176 18.55 10.37 -12.57
CA ALA A 176 18.74 10.43 -11.13
C ALA A 176 20.12 9.85 -10.75
N LYS A 177 20.75 10.42 -9.72
CA LYS A 177 22.00 9.87 -9.16
C LYS A 177 21.70 8.57 -8.40
N HIS A 178 20.61 8.56 -7.64
CA HIS A 178 20.17 7.44 -6.81
C HIS A 178 18.75 7.03 -7.17
N LEU A 179 18.44 5.74 -7.04
CA LEU A 179 17.12 5.17 -7.27
C LEU A 179 16.63 4.47 -6.01
N VAL A 180 15.38 4.69 -5.60
CA VAL A 180 14.73 3.90 -4.56
C VAL A 180 13.46 3.27 -5.09
N LEU A 181 13.31 1.97 -4.85
CA LEU A 181 12.10 1.20 -5.14
C LEU A 181 11.32 0.97 -3.83
N SER A 182 10.15 1.59 -3.70
CA SER A 182 9.24 1.34 -2.55
C SER A 182 8.27 0.18 -2.79
N GLY A 183 8.40 -0.49 -3.92
CA GLY A 183 7.67 -1.68 -4.30
C GLY A 183 8.51 -2.60 -5.15
N THR A 184 8.10 -3.85 -5.28
CA THR A 184 8.92 -4.88 -5.93
C THR A 184 8.66 -5.04 -7.44
N LEU A 185 7.77 -4.24 -8.05
CA LEU A 185 7.33 -4.45 -9.44
C LEU A 185 8.47 -4.46 -10.45
N LEU A 186 9.45 -3.55 -10.32
CA LEU A 186 10.58 -3.43 -11.24
C LEU A 186 11.72 -4.41 -10.95
N ALA A 187 11.64 -5.15 -9.84
CA ALA A 187 12.68 -6.06 -9.37
C ALA A 187 12.22 -7.53 -9.27
N HIS A 188 10.92 -7.81 -9.43
CA HIS A 188 10.34 -9.13 -9.20
C HIS A 188 9.80 -9.75 -10.49
N PRO A 189 10.07 -11.05 -10.78
CA PRO A 189 9.62 -11.73 -12.00
C PRO A 189 8.09 -11.79 -12.21
N ARG A 190 7.26 -11.57 -11.16
CA ARG A 190 5.80 -11.55 -11.34
C ARG A 190 5.32 -10.48 -12.33
N SER A 191 6.09 -9.41 -12.53
CA SER A 191 5.81 -8.38 -13.53
C SER A 191 5.75 -8.91 -14.95
N LEU A 192 6.52 -9.98 -15.26
CA LEU A 192 6.53 -10.64 -16.56
C LEU A 192 5.15 -11.16 -16.93
N LYS A 193 4.48 -11.85 -16.00
CA LYS A 193 3.13 -12.40 -16.21
C LYS A 193 2.04 -11.33 -16.12
N MET A 194 2.12 -10.46 -15.11
CA MET A 194 1.05 -9.49 -14.83
C MET A 194 0.97 -8.36 -15.87
N LEU A 195 2.09 -7.98 -16.48
CA LEU A 195 2.20 -6.85 -17.39
C LEU A 195 2.66 -7.26 -18.79
N ALA A 196 2.79 -8.56 -19.04
CA ALA A 196 3.34 -9.11 -20.28
C ALA A 196 4.71 -8.51 -20.65
N TRP A 197 5.55 -8.24 -19.64
CA TRP A 197 6.90 -7.76 -19.85
C TRP A 197 7.86 -8.90 -20.20
N ASN A 198 8.86 -8.60 -21.01
CA ASN A 198 9.82 -9.59 -21.48
C ASN A 198 11.02 -9.76 -20.55
N ASP A 199 11.21 -8.84 -19.60
CA ASP A 199 12.35 -8.78 -18.70
C ASP A 199 12.00 -8.14 -17.35
N VAL A 200 12.86 -8.38 -16.36
CA VAL A 200 12.81 -7.70 -15.06
C VAL A 200 13.62 -6.41 -15.18
N PRO A 201 13.00 -5.23 -15.13
CA PRO A 201 13.65 -3.95 -15.49
C PRO A 201 14.95 -3.67 -14.74
N LEU A 202 15.00 -3.96 -13.44
CA LEU A 202 16.19 -3.71 -12.64
C LEU A 202 17.36 -4.65 -13.04
N ARG A 203 17.06 -5.93 -13.35
CA ARG A 203 18.06 -6.88 -13.84
C ARG A 203 18.58 -6.49 -15.22
N SER A 204 17.71 -6.00 -16.10
CA SER A 204 18.11 -5.52 -17.43
C SER A 204 18.95 -4.25 -17.41
N ALA A 205 18.85 -3.46 -16.32
CA ALA A 205 19.63 -2.23 -16.16
C ALA A 205 21.02 -2.44 -15.55
N VAL A 206 21.21 -3.52 -14.79
CA VAL A 206 22.48 -3.88 -14.14
C VAL A 206 22.72 -5.38 -14.35
N ASP A 207 23.79 -5.69 -15.09
CA ASP A 207 24.16 -7.08 -15.38
C ASP A 207 24.56 -7.83 -14.11
N GLU A 208 24.39 -9.15 -14.12
CA GLU A 208 24.81 -10.03 -13.04
C GLU A 208 26.34 -9.96 -12.85
N GLY A 209 26.78 -9.95 -11.58
CA GLY A 209 28.18 -9.83 -11.20
C GLY A 209 28.71 -8.39 -11.10
N VAL A 210 27.95 -7.39 -11.55
CA VAL A 210 28.35 -5.97 -11.42
C VAL A 210 28.20 -5.46 -9.98
N ASP A 211 27.17 -5.93 -9.27
CA ASP A 211 26.88 -5.56 -7.87
C ASP A 211 26.37 -6.77 -7.09
N CYS A 212 27.25 -7.39 -6.31
CA CYS A 212 26.91 -8.58 -5.52
C CYS A 212 25.76 -8.36 -4.54
N SER A 213 25.62 -7.14 -3.97
CA SER A 213 24.49 -6.81 -3.09
C SER A 213 23.18 -6.80 -3.85
N LEU A 214 23.16 -6.20 -5.04
CA LEU A 214 21.98 -6.19 -5.90
C LEU A 214 21.63 -7.59 -6.39
N ASP A 215 22.62 -8.41 -6.72
CA ASP A 215 22.41 -9.81 -7.11
C ASP A 215 21.76 -10.62 -5.99
N ALA A 216 22.20 -10.43 -4.76
CA ALA A 216 21.59 -11.04 -3.58
C ALA A 216 20.12 -10.58 -3.39
N VAL A 217 19.85 -9.28 -3.52
CA VAL A 217 18.49 -8.73 -3.47
C VAL A 217 17.59 -9.37 -4.52
N LEU A 218 18.00 -9.38 -5.78
CA LEU A 218 17.20 -9.93 -6.89
C LEU A 218 16.96 -11.43 -6.74
N SER A 219 17.96 -12.18 -6.26
CA SER A 219 17.82 -13.61 -5.96
C SER A 219 16.80 -13.88 -4.83
N LEU A 220 16.78 -13.05 -3.79
CA LEU A 220 15.78 -13.16 -2.71
C LEU A 220 14.39 -12.80 -3.21
N LEU A 221 14.25 -11.70 -3.94
CA LEU A 221 12.97 -11.26 -4.48
C LEU A 221 12.37 -12.30 -5.44
N GLN A 222 13.18 -12.95 -6.27
CA GLN A 222 12.69 -13.99 -7.18
C GLN A 222 11.95 -15.12 -6.45
N ARG A 223 12.33 -15.42 -5.21
CA ARG A 223 11.73 -16.47 -4.36
C ARG A 223 10.60 -15.94 -3.47
N SER A 224 10.47 -14.63 -3.33
CA SER A 224 9.47 -14.04 -2.47
C SER A 224 8.06 -14.26 -3.03
N GLN A 225 7.14 -14.52 -2.12
CA GLN A 225 5.73 -14.70 -2.42
C GLN A 225 4.92 -13.60 -1.73
N ALA A 226 3.80 -13.26 -2.33
CA ALA A 226 2.88 -12.30 -1.77
C ALA A 226 1.45 -12.82 -1.82
N GLU A 227 0.71 -12.47 -0.81
CA GLU A 227 -0.71 -12.72 -0.72
C GLU A 227 -1.48 -11.84 -1.72
N VAL A 228 -2.54 -12.38 -2.30
CA VAL A 228 -3.47 -11.66 -3.16
C VAL A 228 -4.78 -11.44 -2.43
N ARG A 229 -5.40 -10.27 -2.65
CA ARG A 229 -6.69 -9.90 -2.08
C ARG A 229 -7.60 -9.30 -3.15
N TRP A 230 -8.89 -9.58 -3.01
CA TRP A 230 -9.96 -9.03 -3.82
C TRP A 230 -10.88 -8.21 -2.93
N ASN A 231 -10.81 -6.90 -3.00
CA ASN A 231 -11.56 -6.03 -2.10
C ASN A 231 -12.79 -5.47 -2.82
N LEU A 232 -13.97 -6.00 -2.47
CA LEU A 232 -15.24 -5.46 -2.93
C LEU A 232 -15.54 -4.17 -2.15
N MET A 233 -15.89 -3.12 -2.86
CA MET A 233 -16.34 -1.84 -2.34
C MET A 233 -17.84 -1.71 -2.50
N VAL A 234 -18.55 -1.30 -1.45
CA VAL A 234 -20.01 -1.12 -1.44
C VAL A 234 -20.37 0.21 -0.78
N ASP A 235 -21.24 0.96 -1.40
CA ASP A 235 -21.92 2.09 -0.77
C ASP A 235 -23.25 1.57 -0.18
N LEU A 236 -23.37 1.60 1.14
CA LEU A 236 -24.56 1.15 1.87
C LEU A 236 -25.65 2.22 1.96
N GLY A 237 -25.35 3.45 1.53
CA GLY A 237 -26.25 4.58 1.75
C GLY A 237 -26.29 5.05 3.20
N VAL A 238 -27.34 5.74 3.57
CA VAL A 238 -27.59 6.21 4.95
C VAL A 238 -28.16 5.06 5.76
N LEU A 239 -27.58 4.77 6.92
CA LEU A 239 -28.04 3.72 7.82
C LEU A 239 -28.89 4.30 8.96
N ALA A 240 -30.02 3.67 9.26
CA ALA A 240 -30.89 4.01 10.39
C ALA A 240 -30.34 3.37 11.69
N LEU A 241 -29.27 3.93 12.24
CA LEU A 241 -28.54 3.34 13.38
C LEU A 241 -29.34 3.34 14.70
N ASN A 242 -30.29 4.29 14.91
CA ASN A 242 -31.11 4.37 16.11
C ASN A 242 -30.31 4.24 17.43
N GLY A 243 -29.07 4.75 17.44
CA GLY A 243 -28.16 4.67 18.58
C GLY A 243 -27.27 3.42 18.60
N GLU A 244 -27.42 2.49 17.67
CA GLU A 244 -26.54 1.34 17.52
C GLU A 244 -25.13 1.78 17.05
N GLN A 245 -24.10 1.20 17.67
CA GLN A 245 -22.72 1.41 17.26
C GLN A 245 -22.24 0.24 16.41
N LEU A 246 -21.88 0.50 15.16
CA LEU A 246 -21.32 -0.50 14.27
C LEU A 246 -19.83 -0.72 14.56
N PRO A 247 -19.36 -1.99 14.48
CA PRO A 247 -17.94 -2.29 14.61
C PRO A 247 -17.15 -1.65 13.45
N ALA A 248 -15.89 -1.29 13.70
CA ALA A 248 -14.99 -0.84 12.64
C ALA A 248 -14.64 -1.98 11.69
N GLN A 249 -14.38 -3.15 12.25
CA GLN A 249 -13.95 -4.32 11.50
C GLN A 249 -14.62 -5.59 12.04
N ILE A 250 -14.91 -6.49 11.13
CA ILE A 250 -15.44 -7.83 11.41
C ILE A 250 -14.47 -8.83 10.82
N TRP A 251 -13.72 -9.53 11.65
CA TRP A 251 -12.74 -10.51 11.23
C TRP A 251 -13.35 -11.90 11.22
N LEU A 252 -13.20 -12.62 10.14
CA LEU A 252 -13.68 -13.98 10.04
C LEU A 252 -12.72 -14.92 10.78
N ASP A 253 -13.26 -15.87 11.53
CA ASP A 253 -12.47 -16.96 12.10
C ASP A 253 -11.96 -17.91 11.01
N ASN A 254 -11.17 -18.92 11.38
CA ASN A 254 -10.55 -19.79 10.39
C ASN A 254 -11.55 -20.64 9.60
N ASP A 255 -12.66 -21.03 10.20
CA ASP A 255 -13.67 -21.84 9.52
C ASP A 255 -14.56 -20.97 8.63
N ALA A 256 -14.91 -19.78 9.07
CA ALA A 256 -15.56 -18.76 8.25
C ALA A 256 -14.71 -18.36 7.04
N LYS A 257 -13.39 -18.16 7.24
CA LYS A 257 -12.44 -17.88 6.14
C LYS A 257 -12.41 -19.03 5.12
N LYS A 258 -12.43 -20.27 5.56
CA LYS A 258 -12.47 -21.45 4.67
C LYS A 258 -13.79 -21.50 3.91
N ARG A 259 -14.92 -21.26 4.60
CA ARG A 259 -16.27 -21.30 4.05
C ARG A 259 -16.47 -20.23 2.97
N TRP A 260 -16.22 -18.96 3.29
CA TRP A 260 -16.58 -17.82 2.45
C TRP A 260 -15.42 -17.26 1.61
N LYS A 261 -14.19 -17.69 1.85
CA LYS A 261 -13.00 -17.10 1.21
C LYS A 261 -12.96 -15.58 1.36
N VAL A 262 -13.24 -15.12 2.57
CA VAL A 262 -13.19 -13.72 3.01
C VAL A 262 -12.37 -13.64 4.29
N GLU A 263 -11.52 -12.61 4.42
CA GLU A 263 -10.73 -12.38 5.62
C GLU A 263 -11.49 -11.54 6.63
N ARG A 264 -12.04 -10.42 6.17
CA ARG A 264 -12.73 -9.45 7.03
C ARG A 264 -13.65 -8.53 6.23
N LEU A 265 -14.52 -7.85 6.97
CA LEU A 265 -15.32 -6.71 6.50
C LEU A 265 -14.88 -5.45 7.24
N VAL A 266 -14.97 -4.30 6.59
CA VAL A 266 -14.62 -2.99 7.17
C VAL A 266 -15.76 -2.02 6.93
N LEU A 267 -16.33 -1.48 8.00
CA LEU A 267 -17.41 -0.49 7.96
C LEU A 267 -16.83 0.92 8.18
N GLN A 268 -17.13 1.83 7.26
CA GLN A 268 -16.56 3.17 7.24
C GLN A 268 -17.65 4.23 7.15
N PRO A 269 -17.84 5.03 8.23
CA PRO A 269 -18.74 6.18 8.18
C PRO A 269 -18.20 7.23 7.22
N GLN A 270 -19.09 7.91 6.52
CA GLN A 270 -18.80 9.01 5.61
C GLN A 270 -19.23 10.34 6.24
N SER A 271 -18.62 11.44 5.81
CA SER A 271 -18.92 12.79 6.33
C SER A 271 -20.33 13.25 6.06
N ASP A 272 -21.01 12.67 5.08
CA ASP A 272 -22.40 12.97 4.69
C ASP A 272 -23.44 12.05 5.36
N GLY A 273 -23.04 11.26 6.37
CA GLY A 273 -23.91 10.33 7.09
C GLY A 273 -24.15 8.98 6.39
N ARG A 274 -23.57 8.77 5.22
CA ARG A 274 -23.60 7.48 4.53
C ARG A 274 -22.57 6.52 5.12
N TRP A 275 -22.64 5.26 4.72
CA TRP A 275 -21.68 4.25 5.13
C TRP A 275 -21.11 3.51 3.94
N GLY A 276 -19.82 3.24 3.99
CA GLY A 276 -19.13 2.36 3.06
C GLY A 276 -18.80 1.03 3.72
N LEU A 277 -18.83 -0.05 2.92
CA LEU A 277 -18.40 -1.38 3.31
C LEU A 277 -17.29 -1.83 2.35
N VAL A 278 -16.23 -2.37 2.90
CA VAL A 278 -15.19 -3.08 2.11
C VAL A 278 -15.11 -4.52 2.58
N VAL A 279 -15.29 -5.46 1.66
CA VAL A 279 -15.11 -6.89 1.91
C VAL A 279 -13.75 -7.32 1.38
N HIS A 280 -12.88 -7.79 2.25
CA HIS A 280 -11.54 -8.27 1.92
C HIS A 280 -11.59 -9.76 1.56
N GLY A 281 -11.78 -10.07 0.29
CA GLY A 281 -11.81 -11.43 -0.24
C GLY A 281 -10.42 -12.04 -0.37
N LEU A 282 -10.33 -13.35 -0.11
CA LEU A 282 -9.14 -14.16 -0.32
C LEU A 282 -9.04 -14.59 -1.78
N ASP A 283 -7.82 -14.80 -2.26
CA ASP A 283 -7.57 -15.22 -3.63
C ASP A 283 -8.09 -16.65 -3.90
N SER A 284 -8.60 -16.87 -5.12
CA SER A 284 -9.00 -18.18 -5.61
C SER A 284 -7.82 -19.02 -6.13
N GLY A 285 -6.64 -18.40 -6.29
CA GLY A 285 -5.43 -19.03 -6.81
C GLY A 285 -5.30 -19.04 -8.33
N GLU A 286 -6.28 -18.53 -9.09
CA GLU A 286 -6.18 -18.43 -10.53
C GLU A 286 -5.17 -17.36 -10.95
N ALA A 287 -4.27 -17.72 -11.88
CA ALA A 287 -3.26 -16.79 -12.38
C ALA A 287 -3.92 -15.66 -13.19
N ILE A 288 -3.51 -14.42 -12.88
CA ILE A 288 -3.99 -13.26 -13.63
C ILE A 288 -3.03 -12.94 -14.77
N THR A 289 -3.62 -12.70 -15.95
CA THR A 289 -2.94 -12.15 -17.13
C THR A 289 -3.75 -10.95 -17.64
N PRO A 290 -3.23 -10.12 -18.53
CA PRO A 290 -4.00 -9.04 -19.13
C PRO A 290 -5.34 -9.51 -19.73
N GLU A 291 -5.37 -10.69 -20.33
CA GLU A 291 -6.57 -11.26 -20.97
C GLU A 291 -7.61 -11.78 -19.95
N SER A 292 -7.15 -12.39 -18.85
CA SER A 292 -8.04 -12.97 -17.82
C SER A 292 -8.54 -11.94 -16.81
N GLN A 293 -7.89 -10.80 -16.68
CA GLN A 293 -8.13 -9.81 -15.62
C GLN A 293 -9.59 -9.35 -15.57
N GLY A 294 -10.16 -8.96 -16.71
CA GLY A 294 -11.55 -8.46 -16.76
C GLY A 294 -12.56 -9.50 -16.30
N ARG A 295 -12.42 -10.74 -16.79
CA ARG A 295 -13.28 -11.87 -16.41
C ARG A 295 -13.18 -12.18 -14.92
N LEU A 296 -11.96 -12.29 -14.39
CA LEU A 296 -11.74 -12.59 -12.98
C LEU A 296 -12.28 -11.50 -12.06
N MET A 297 -12.12 -10.24 -12.42
CA MET A 297 -12.67 -9.12 -11.65
C MET A 297 -14.21 -9.18 -11.60
N ALA A 298 -14.86 -9.49 -12.72
CA ALA A 298 -16.32 -9.61 -12.78
C ALA A 298 -16.82 -10.81 -11.94
N GLN A 299 -16.15 -11.95 -12.02
CA GLN A 299 -16.49 -13.15 -11.26
C GLN A 299 -16.34 -12.93 -9.74
N GLU A 300 -15.23 -12.32 -9.31
CA GLU A 300 -15.02 -12.04 -7.90
C GLU A 300 -15.98 -10.98 -7.37
N GLN A 301 -16.31 -9.98 -8.17
CA GLN A 301 -17.34 -9.01 -7.79
C GLN A 301 -18.69 -9.70 -7.58
N GLN A 302 -19.13 -10.52 -8.51
CA GLN A 302 -20.39 -11.25 -8.40
C GLN A 302 -20.39 -12.14 -7.16
N ARG A 303 -19.35 -12.96 -6.99
CA ARG A 303 -19.21 -13.86 -5.83
C ARG A 303 -19.30 -13.13 -4.50
N LEU A 304 -18.57 -12.03 -4.34
CA LEU A 304 -18.54 -11.27 -3.09
C LEU A 304 -19.87 -10.54 -2.84
N VAL A 305 -20.55 -10.06 -3.89
CA VAL A 305 -21.89 -9.44 -3.75
C VAL A 305 -22.92 -10.47 -3.30
N GLU A 306 -22.92 -11.68 -3.89
CA GLU A 306 -23.83 -12.77 -3.54
C GLU A 306 -23.65 -13.25 -2.08
N LEU A 307 -22.43 -13.12 -1.53
CA LEU A 307 -22.14 -13.47 -0.14
C LEU A 307 -22.57 -12.41 0.89
N LEU A 308 -22.82 -11.16 0.49
CA LEU A 308 -23.13 -10.08 1.44
C LEU A 308 -24.24 -10.42 2.43
N PRO A 309 -25.38 -11.01 2.03
CA PRO A 309 -26.45 -11.34 2.99
C PRO A 309 -26.01 -12.26 4.12
N GLU A 310 -25.18 -13.29 3.81
CA GLU A 310 -24.64 -14.20 4.82
C GLU A 310 -23.60 -13.52 5.72
N LEU A 311 -22.71 -12.71 5.12
CA LEU A 311 -21.63 -12.05 5.85
C LEU A 311 -22.09 -10.99 6.84
N VAL A 312 -23.25 -10.37 6.62
CA VAL A 312 -23.77 -9.29 7.48
C VAL A 312 -25.05 -9.66 8.22
N GLN A 313 -25.45 -10.94 8.22
CA GLN A 313 -26.70 -11.39 8.88
C GLN A 313 -26.75 -11.04 10.38
N GLY A 314 -25.60 -11.01 11.06
CA GLY A 314 -25.47 -10.59 12.47
C GLY A 314 -25.51 -9.07 12.69
N LEU A 315 -25.72 -8.27 11.64
CA LEU A 315 -25.81 -6.80 11.67
C LEU A 315 -27.13 -6.35 11.05
N PRO A 316 -28.24 -6.33 11.80
CA PRO A 316 -29.58 -6.08 11.24
C PRO A 316 -29.69 -4.79 10.42
N VAL A 317 -29.06 -3.70 10.90
CA VAL A 317 -29.09 -2.40 10.20
C VAL A 317 -28.36 -2.46 8.86
N VAL A 318 -27.21 -3.15 8.79
CA VAL A 318 -26.45 -3.33 7.55
C VAL A 318 -27.20 -4.28 6.60
N SER A 319 -27.74 -5.37 7.13
CA SER A 319 -28.53 -6.34 6.36
C SER A 319 -29.75 -5.71 5.70
N ALA A 320 -30.48 -4.87 6.43
CA ALA A 320 -31.64 -4.12 5.88
C ALA A 320 -31.22 -3.17 4.75
N ALA A 321 -30.04 -2.58 4.82
CA ALA A 321 -29.55 -1.64 3.82
C ALA A 321 -29.09 -2.31 2.52
N LEU A 322 -28.86 -3.62 2.49
CA LEU A 322 -28.35 -4.32 1.30
C LEU A 322 -29.29 -4.17 0.08
N SER A 323 -30.60 -4.05 0.29
CA SER A 323 -31.58 -3.87 -0.80
C SER A 323 -31.38 -2.57 -1.61
N GLN A 324 -30.74 -1.56 -1.00
CA GLN A 324 -30.43 -0.26 -1.61
C GLN A 324 -28.93 -0.03 -1.80
N ALA A 325 -28.10 -0.98 -1.37
CA ALA A 325 -26.66 -0.87 -1.47
C ALA A 325 -26.18 -0.89 -2.93
N THR A 326 -25.15 -0.10 -3.21
CA THR A 326 -24.57 -0.01 -4.55
C THR A 326 -23.14 -0.59 -4.54
N PRO A 327 -22.88 -1.73 -5.20
CA PRO A 327 -21.54 -2.21 -5.43
C PRO A 327 -20.75 -1.22 -6.31
N LEU A 328 -19.57 -0.82 -5.85
CA LEU A 328 -18.71 0.15 -6.52
C LEU A 328 -17.58 -0.51 -7.32
N GLY A 329 -17.54 -1.83 -7.31
CA GLY A 329 -16.52 -2.62 -8.00
C GLY A 329 -15.55 -3.31 -7.05
N VAL A 330 -14.68 -4.11 -7.64
CA VAL A 330 -13.63 -4.87 -6.96
C VAL A 330 -12.25 -4.28 -7.28
N MET A 331 -11.37 -4.22 -6.30
CA MET A 331 -9.95 -3.94 -6.48
C MET A 331 -9.13 -5.20 -6.17
N ARG A 332 -8.28 -5.60 -7.10
CA ARG A 332 -7.30 -6.66 -6.86
C ARG A 332 -5.98 -6.11 -6.37
N TRP A 333 -5.55 -6.57 -5.22
CA TRP A 333 -4.23 -6.32 -4.67
C TRP A 333 -3.33 -7.53 -4.92
N GLY A 334 -2.58 -7.50 -6.03
CA GLY A 334 -1.75 -8.63 -6.47
C GLY A 334 -0.51 -8.89 -5.59
N ALA A 335 -0.23 -8.00 -4.64
CA ALA A 335 0.78 -8.15 -3.60
C ALA A 335 0.31 -7.39 -2.36
N SER A 336 -0.75 -7.87 -1.74
CA SER A 336 -1.36 -7.25 -0.56
C SER A 336 -0.44 -7.32 0.66
N ARG A 337 0.27 -8.45 0.84
CA ARG A 337 1.21 -8.71 1.92
C ARG A 337 2.29 -9.68 1.48
N PRO A 338 3.59 -9.44 1.78
CA PRO A 338 4.63 -10.45 1.61
C PRO A 338 4.41 -11.61 2.59
N LEU A 339 4.71 -12.82 2.15
CA LEU A 339 4.49 -14.04 2.94
C LEU A 339 5.78 -14.63 3.49
N ASN A 340 6.88 -14.48 2.76
CA ASN A 340 8.15 -15.14 3.05
C ASN A 340 9.34 -14.35 2.52
N HIS A 341 10.54 -14.81 2.82
CA HIS A 341 11.81 -14.28 2.34
C HIS A 341 11.92 -12.75 2.50
N PRO A 342 11.85 -12.24 3.75
CA PRO A 342 12.09 -10.82 3.98
C PRO A 342 13.47 -10.44 3.45
N LEU A 343 13.59 -9.25 2.86
CA LEU A 343 14.89 -8.72 2.47
C LEU A 343 15.63 -8.27 3.72
N PRO A 344 16.84 -8.79 4.00
CA PRO A 344 17.68 -8.33 5.11
C PRO A 344 17.89 -6.82 5.10
N ALA A 345 17.84 -6.20 6.27
CA ALA A 345 17.92 -4.74 6.40
C ALA A 345 19.25 -4.17 5.87
N GLU A 346 20.34 -4.91 5.97
CA GLU A 346 21.64 -4.54 5.42
C GLU A 346 21.66 -4.45 3.89
N LEU A 347 20.78 -5.17 3.20
CA LEU A 347 20.61 -5.14 1.74
C LEU A 347 19.65 -4.06 1.24
N GLN A 348 19.09 -3.22 2.13
CA GLN A 348 18.23 -2.12 1.71
C GLN A 348 18.94 -1.09 0.80
N TRP A 349 20.27 -1.03 0.85
CA TRP A 349 21.06 -0.13 0.03
C TRP A 349 22.20 -0.87 -0.67
N CYS A 350 22.25 -0.78 -1.99
CA CYS A 350 23.28 -1.31 -2.86
C CYS A 350 24.12 -0.15 -3.42
N PRO A 351 25.23 0.20 -2.77
CA PRO A 351 25.99 1.43 -3.08
C PRO A 351 26.63 1.41 -4.47
N THR A 352 27.11 0.26 -4.95
CA THR A 352 27.71 0.13 -6.29
C THR A 352 26.74 0.52 -7.39
N SER A 353 25.49 0.07 -7.29
CA SER A 353 24.42 0.42 -8.22
C SER A 353 23.70 1.69 -7.85
N ALA A 354 23.93 2.27 -6.68
CA ALA A 354 23.21 3.40 -6.11
C ALA A 354 21.68 3.16 -6.16
N VAL A 355 21.24 1.99 -5.72
CA VAL A 355 19.83 1.61 -5.64
C VAL A 355 19.43 1.18 -4.24
N GLY A 356 18.31 1.69 -3.77
CA GLY A 356 17.75 1.39 -2.45
C GLY A 356 16.37 0.75 -2.53
N PHE A 357 15.97 0.11 -1.44
CA PHE A 357 14.73 -0.64 -1.31
C PHE A 357 14.05 -0.28 0.01
N CYS A 358 12.75 0.01 -0.02
CA CYS A 358 11.93 0.14 1.17
C CYS A 358 10.54 -0.45 0.93
N GLY A 359 9.89 -0.89 1.99
CA GLY A 359 8.58 -1.54 1.90
C GLY A 359 8.34 -2.45 3.11
N ASP A 360 7.14 -3.00 3.20
CA ASP A 360 6.79 -3.97 4.22
C ASP A 360 7.44 -5.36 4.03
N TRP A 361 8.16 -5.56 2.94
CA TRP A 361 8.91 -6.75 2.59
C TRP A 361 10.38 -6.74 3.07
N ILE A 362 10.78 -5.64 3.75
CA ILE A 362 12.06 -5.57 4.43
C ILE A 362 11.97 -6.30 5.77
N GLU A 363 13.04 -6.99 6.15
CA GLU A 363 13.15 -7.69 7.44
C GLU A 363 13.04 -6.71 8.62
N GLY A 364 12.36 -7.15 9.66
CA GLY A 364 12.25 -6.40 10.90
C GLY A 364 10.88 -6.49 11.56
N PRO A 365 10.70 -5.84 12.71
CA PRO A 365 9.40 -5.70 13.34
C PRO A 365 8.40 -5.08 12.38
N GLY A 366 7.23 -5.70 12.24
CA GLY A 366 6.22 -5.20 11.30
C GLY A 366 6.35 -5.71 9.86
N PHE A 367 7.20 -6.73 9.57
CA PHE A 367 7.23 -7.40 8.28
C PHE A 367 5.81 -7.75 7.79
N GLY A 368 5.49 -7.39 6.56
CA GLY A 368 4.17 -7.58 5.96
C GLY A 368 3.09 -6.63 6.47
N ARG A 369 3.44 -5.57 7.21
CA ARG A 369 2.52 -4.59 7.80
C ARG A 369 2.91 -3.16 7.43
N ALA A 370 1.98 -2.24 7.61
CA ALA A 370 2.22 -0.82 7.37
C ALA A 370 3.34 -0.26 8.27
N GLU A 371 3.42 -0.74 9.52
CA GLU A 371 4.50 -0.38 10.47
C GLU A 371 5.88 -0.69 9.88
N GLY A 372 6.06 -1.90 9.32
CA GLY A 372 7.32 -2.28 8.66
C GLY A 372 7.62 -1.44 7.42
N ALA A 373 6.58 -1.10 6.65
CA ALA A 373 6.75 -0.20 5.50
C ALA A 373 7.26 1.18 5.93
N ILE A 374 6.68 1.77 6.97
CA ILE A 374 7.11 3.07 7.53
C ILE A 374 8.53 2.96 8.07
N SER A 375 8.79 1.96 8.91
CA SER A 375 10.11 1.74 9.53
C SER A 375 11.21 1.57 8.48
N SER A 376 10.97 0.78 7.44
CA SER A 376 11.95 0.57 6.36
C SER A 376 12.26 1.85 5.58
N GLY A 377 11.26 2.71 5.36
CA GLY A 377 11.45 4.02 4.73
C GLY A 377 12.29 4.95 5.61
N VAL A 378 12.01 4.98 6.92
CA VAL A 378 12.78 5.76 7.91
C VAL A 378 14.24 5.30 7.97
N ASN A 379 14.47 3.99 8.09
CA ASN A 379 15.82 3.42 8.18
C ASN A 379 16.66 3.73 6.93
N LEU A 380 16.06 3.60 5.75
CA LEU A 380 16.75 3.93 4.50
C LEU A 380 17.05 5.43 4.39
N ALA A 381 16.14 6.30 4.85
CA ALA A 381 16.37 7.74 4.89
C ALA A 381 17.54 8.13 5.78
N GLU A 382 17.61 7.54 6.98
CA GLU A 382 18.70 7.77 7.94
C GLU A 382 20.05 7.30 7.38
N ARG A 383 20.06 6.15 6.71
CA ARG A 383 21.26 5.63 6.02
C ARG A 383 21.72 6.55 4.89
N LEU A 384 20.80 6.94 4.00
CA LEU A 384 21.13 7.86 2.89
C LEU A 384 21.60 9.23 3.36
N HIS A 385 21.11 9.69 4.52
CA HIS A 385 21.56 10.95 5.12
C HIS A 385 22.95 10.83 5.76
N ALA A 386 23.27 9.69 6.38
CA ALA A 386 24.56 9.43 6.99
C ALA A 386 25.70 9.18 6.01
N ASP A 387 25.40 8.62 4.84
CA ASP A 387 26.38 8.28 3.78
C ASP A 387 26.80 9.51 2.94
N ARG A 388 26.30 10.71 3.26
CA ARG A 388 26.63 12.01 2.62
C ARG A 388 27.69 12.76 3.39
#